data_d1933e0d687bc37885d7974ea04dc191
#
_entry.id   d1933e0d687bc37885d7974ea04dc191
#
_cell.length_a   1.000
_cell.length_b   1.000
_cell.length_c   1.000
_cell.angle_alpha   90.00
_cell.angle_beta   90.00
_cell.angle_gamma   90.00
#
_symmetry.space_group_name_H-M   'P 1'
#
loop_
_entity.id
_entity.type
_entity.pdbx_description
1 polymer ?
#
loop_
_entity_poly.entity_id
_entity_poly.type
_entity_poly.pdbx_seq_one_letter_code
_entity_poly.pdbx_strand_id
1 'polypeptide(L)'
;CNENPPIDEEPQKTSVELSTLSMDIAAEGGDYALNYTIANGIAGIDIVATANVEWITDLIGEEGTLKFKVAANPDTEERTATITVKYPAADNAYIEVKQAGFEGVTFQMEISNKTTTTCTSKVVPSDPEVPYIIYMAELDYFYNMGISTAEDLFEDDYNYFMGMAEQYDVA
;
A
#
# COMPACT_ATOMS: atom_id res chain seq x y z
N CYS A 1 15.22 -53.33 42.73
CA CYS A 1 14.23 -52.70 41.87
C CYS A 1 14.30 -51.24 42.14
N ASN A 2 14.88 -50.50 41.21
CA ASN A 2 14.92 -49.06 41.25
C ASN A 2 13.91 -48.58 40.18
N GLU A 3 12.66 -48.39 40.58
CA GLU A 3 11.68 -47.74 39.74
C GLU A 3 11.95 -46.24 39.86
N ASN A 4 12.48 -45.69 38.76
CA ASN A 4 12.57 -44.26 38.59
C ASN A 4 11.11 -43.72 38.52
N PRO A 5 10.69 -42.73 39.31
CA PRO A 5 9.35 -42.19 39.21
C PRO A 5 9.14 -41.60 37.81
N PRO A 6 7.92 -41.69 37.24
CA PRO A 6 7.65 -41.10 35.95
C PRO A 6 7.99 -39.60 36.01
N ILE A 7 8.77 -39.15 35.04
CA ILE A 7 9.04 -37.74 34.85
C ILE A 7 7.68 -37.14 34.48
N ASP A 8 7.14 -36.32 35.37
CA ASP A 8 5.92 -35.52 35.12
C ASP A 8 6.35 -34.46 34.11
N GLU A 9 6.26 -34.78 32.80
CA GLU A 9 6.50 -33.81 31.75
C GLU A 9 5.35 -32.81 31.85
N GLU A 10 5.65 -31.60 32.32
CA GLU A 10 4.69 -30.49 32.26
C GLU A 10 4.14 -30.37 30.82
N PRO A 11 2.82 -30.19 30.64
CA PRO A 11 2.25 -30.08 29.32
C PRO A 11 2.90 -28.91 28.59
N GLN A 12 3.59 -29.19 27.47
CA GLN A 12 4.28 -28.19 26.67
C GLN A 12 3.26 -27.20 26.12
N LYS A 13 3.45 -25.91 26.46
CA LYS A 13 2.54 -24.83 26.02
C LYS A 13 2.56 -24.70 24.51
N THR A 14 1.38 -24.62 23.91
CA THR A 14 1.23 -24.26 22.49
C THR A 14 1.64 -22.82 22.27
N SER A 15 2.42 -22.54 21.24
CA SER A 15 2.83 -21.18 20.87
C SER A 15 2.89 -20.98 19.36
N VAL A 16 2.69 -19.74 18.93
CA VAL A 16 2.86 -19.27 17.55
C VAL A 16 4.05 -18.31 17.52
N GLU A 17 5.02 -18.59 16.67
CA GLU A 17 6.15 -17.70 16.41
C GLU A 17 6.04 -17.16 14.99
N LEU A 18 6.16 -15.86 14.85
CA LEU A 18 6.12 -15.12 13.57
C LEU A 18 7.54 -14.78 13.13
N SER A 19 7.82 -14.86 11.84
CA SER A 19 9.13 -14.49 11.28
C SER A 19 9.46 -13.01 11.45
N THR A 20 8.45 -12.15 11.61
CA THR A 20 8.58 -10.72 11.94
C THR A 20 7.38 -10.24 12.75
N LEU A 21 7.60 -9.23 13.58
CA LEU A 21 6.55 -8.55 14.37
C LEU A 21 6.21 -7.16 13.83
N SER A 22 6.94 -6.69 12.82
CA SER A 22 6.67 -5.41 12.16
C SER A 22 7.03 -5.48 10.68
N MET A 23 6.30 -4.70 9.86
CA MET A 23 6.51 -4.59 8.42
C MET A 23 6.34 -3.14 7.99
N ASP A 24 7.35 -2.63 7.26
CA ASP A 24 7.27 -1.34 6.57
C ASP A 24 6.86 -1.61 5.13
N ILE A 25 5.81 -0.94 4.68
CA ILE A 25 5.14 -1.16 3.39
C ILE A 25 5.15 0.16 2.61
N ALA A 26 5.44 0.08 1.32
CA ALA A 26 5.37 1.22 0.42
C ALA A 26 3.92 1.69 0.20
N ALA A 27 3.75 2.95 -0.23
CA ALA A 27 2.43 3.56 -0.43
C ALA A 27 1.54 2.77 -1.41
N GLU A 28 2.14 2.16 -2.43
CA GLU A 28 1.43 1.40 -3.47
C GLU A 28 0.72 0.15 -2.93
N GLY A 29 1.12 -0.33 -1.74
CA GLY A 29 0.59 -1.57 -1.18
C GLY A 29 1.04 -2.81 -1.96
N GLY A 30 0.19 -3.83 -2.04
CA GLY A 30 0.47 -5.07 -2.77
C GLY A 30 0.15 -6.34 -1.99
N ASP A 31 0.68 -7.46 -2.48
CA ASP A 31 0.55 -8.79 -1.86
C ASP A 31 1.76 -9.09 -0.98
N TYR A 32 1.52 -9.52 0.25
CA TYR A 32 2.56 -9.80 1.25
C TYR A 32 2.41 -11.19 1.82
N ALA A 33 3.54 -11.75 2.27
CA ALA A 33 3.57 -13.02 2.97
C ALA A 33 4.64 -13.00 4.06
N LEU A 34 4.37 -13.66 5.17
CA LEU A 34 5.34 -13.92 6.25
C LEU A 34 5.20 -15.36 6.74
N ASN A 35 6.28 -15.90 7.25
CA ASN A 35 6.28 -17.26 7.78
C ASN A 35 5.92 -17.27 9.27
N TYR A 36 5.28 -18.36 9.69
CA TYR A 36 5.04 -18.66 11.09
C TYR A 36 5.34 -20.12 11.40
N THR A 37 5.58 -20.41 12.66
CA THR A 37 5.68 -21.77 13.18
C THR A 37 4.76 -21.96 14.38
N ILE A 38 4.22 -23.18 14.54
CA ILE A 38 3.37 -23.54 15.67
C ILE A 38 4.08 -24.66 16.45
N ALA A 39 4.46 -24.37 17.69
CA ALA A 39 4.98 -25.37 18.59
C ALA A 39 3.82 -26.04 19.34
N ASN A 40 3.85 -27.36 19.45
CA ASN A 40 2.84 -28.22 20.12
C ASN A 40 1.43 -27.97 19.58
N GLY A 41 1.33 -27.76 18.25
CA GLY A 41 0.08 -27.49 17.56
C GLY A 41 -0.80 -28.74 17.37
N ILE A 42 -2.05 -28.50 17.01
CA ILE A 42 -3.05 -29.52 16.68
C ILE A 42 -2.97 -29.81 15.18
N ALA A 43 -2.79 -31.06 14.81
CA ALA A 43 -2.68 -31.45 13.41
C ALA A 43 -3.91 -31.00 12.59
N GLY A 44 -3.67 -30.38 11.44
CA GLY A 44 -4.71 -29.93 10.52
C GLY A 44 -5.44 -28.64 10.95
N ILE A 45 -4.92 -27.93 11.95
CA ILE A 45 -5.41 -26.60 12.33
C ILE A 45 -4.34 -25.56 12.01
N ASP A 46 -4.72 -24.55 11.24
CA ASP A 46 -3.90 -23.39 10.92
C ASP A 46 -4.30 -22.16 11.76
N ILE A 47 -3.50 -21.09 11.66
CA ILE A 47 -3.79 -19.82 12.32
C ILE A 47 -5.00 -19.14 11.72
N VAL A 48 -5.63 -18.27 12.51
CA VAL A 48 -6.63 -17.29 12.04
C VAL A 48 -6.04 -15.90 12.24
N ALA A 49 -5.96 -15.12 11.18
CA ALA A 49 -5.47 -13.75 11.22
C ALA A 49 -6.59 -12.74 10.91
N THR A 50 -6.56 -11.60 11.61
CA THR A 50 -7.50 -10.49 11.42
C THR A 50 -6.75 -9.17 11.50
N ALA A 51 -7.12 -8.20 10.66
CA ALA A 51 -6.62 -6.83 10.76
C ALA A 51 -7.64 -5.93 11.47
N ASN A 52 -7.16 -4.87 12.12
CA ASN A 52 -7.98 -3.86 12.77
C ASN A 52 -8.44 -2.74 11.81
N VAL A 53 -8.19 -2.89 10.51
CA VAL A 53 -8.45 -1.92 9.44
C VAL A 53 -9.00 -2.61 8.21
N GLU A 54 -9.68 -1.86 7.34
CA GLU A 54 -10.30 -2.40 6.11
C GLU A 54 -9.33 -2.46 4.91
N TRP A 55 -8.22 -1.72 4.96
CA TRP A 55 -7.25 -1.69 3.86
C TRP A 55 -6.24 -2.85 3.88
N ILE A 56 -6.34 -3.78 4.85
CA ILE A 56 -5.63 -5.07 4.87
C ILE A 56 -6.67 -6.17 4.73
N THR A 57 -6.59 -6.95 3.64
CA THR A 57 -7.56 -7.98 3.27
C THR A 57 -6.90 -9.32 2.95
N ASP A 58 -7.70 -10.32 2.61
CA ASP A 58 -7.25 -11.64 2.14
C ASP A 58 -6.23 -12.32 3.09
N LEU A 59 -6.46 -12.18 4.41
CA LEU A 59 -5.60 -12.80 5.42
C LEU A 59 -5.84 -14.32 5.46
N ILE A 60 -4.89 -15.07 4.91
CA ILE A 60 -4.94 -16.53 4.80
C ILE A 60 -3.69 -17.13 5.43
N GLY A 61 -3.88 -17.92 6.51
CA GLY A 61 -2.80 -18.67 7.15
C GLY A 61 -2.86 -20.15 6.74
N GLU A 62 -1.90 -20.59 5.96
CA GLU A 62 -1.81 -21.97 5.47
C GLU A 62 -0.36 -22.44 5.44
N GLU A 63 -0.13 -23.67 5.84
CA GLU A 63 1.17 -24.36 5.71
C GLU A 63 2.38 -23.56 6.24
N GLY A 64 2.21 -22.84 7.35
CA GLY A 64 3.28 -22.05 7.96
C GLY A 64 3.53 -20.69 7.29
N THR A 65 2.64 -20.26 6.39
CA THR A 65 2.72 -18.95 5.72
C THR A 65 1.41 -18.18 5.92
N LEU A 66 1.51 -16.95 6.42
CA LEU A 66 0.41 -15.98 6.43
C LEU A 66 0.53 -15.08 5.21
N LYS A 67 -0.47 -15.10 4.35
CA LYS A 67 -0.61 -14.23 3.17
C LYS A 67 -1.67 -13.17 3.42
N PHE A 68 -1.48 -11.98 2.89
CA PHE A 68 -2.47 -10.90 2.96
C PHE A 68 -2.20 -9.84 1.89
N LYS A 69 -3.20 -9.03 1.63
CA LYS A 69 -3.14 -7.91 0.68
C LYS A 69 -3.27 -6.58 1.40
N VAL A 70 -2.50 -5.60 0.97
CA VAL A 70 -2.53 -4.21 1.46
C VAL A 70 -2.95 -3.31 0.31
N ALA A 71 -4.03 -2.55 0.49
CA ALA A 71 -4.46 -1.55 -0.49
C ALA A 71 -3.48 -0.37 -0.54
N ALA A 72 -3.39 0.32 -1.68
CA ALA A 72 -2.61 1.55 -1.79
C ALA A 72 -3.06 2.59 -0.77
N ASN A 73 -2.11 3.36 -0.26
CA ASN A 73 -2.37 4.52 0.59
C ASN A 73 -2.40 5.78 -0.30
N PRO A 74 -3.58 6.36 -0.55
CA PRO A 74 -3.69 7.54 -1.41
C PRO A 74 -3.29 8.84 -0.68
N ASP A 75 -3.18 8.79 0.66
CA ASP A 75 -2.88 9.96 1.47
C ASP A 75 -1.36 10.18 1.56
N THR A 76 -0.94 11.42 1.74
CA THR A 76 0.48 11.77 1.92
C THR A 76 1.03 11.39 3.30
N GLU A 77 0.16 11.03 4.22
CA GLU A 77 0.50 10.66 5.58
C GLU A 77 0.71 9.14 5.71
N GLU A 78 1.71 8.75 6.51
CA GLU A 78 1.90 7.35 6.91
C GLU A 78 0.67 6.85 7.69
N ARG A 79 0.28 5.59 7.45
CA ARG A 79 -0.77 4.94 8.24
C ARG A 79 -0.28 3.63 8.86
N THR A 80 -0.87 3.27 9.99
CA THR A 80 -0.49 2.07 10.74
C THR A 80 -1.67 1.14 10.99
N ALA A 81 -1.39 -0.14 11.11
CA ALA A 81 -2.36 -1.16 11.45
C ALA A 81 -1.74 -2.27 12.30
N THR A 82 -2.61 -3.08 12.90
CA THR A 82 -2.21 -4.29 13.62
C THR A 82 -2.93 -5.50 13.05
N ILE A 83 -2.17 -6.50 12.66
CA ILE A 83 -2.69 -7.83 12.34
C ILE A 83 -2.60 -8.68 13.62
N THR A 84 -3.72 -9.23 14.06
CA THR A 84 -3.80 -10.16 15.19
C THR A 84 -3.84 -11.59 14.65
N VAL A 85 -2.89 -12.39 15.07
CA VAL A 85 -2.80 -13.83 14.75
C VAL A 85 -3.25 -14.65 15.95
N LYS A 86 -4.21 -15.55 15.74
CA LYS A 86 -4.80 -16.42 16.77
C LYS A 86 -4.60 -17.89 16.43
N TYR A 87 -4.35 -18.69 17.46
CA TYR A 87 -4.31 -20.13 17.37
C TYR A 87 -4.88 -20.74 18.65
N PRO A 88 -5.57 -21.90 18.61
CA PRO A 88 -6.12 -22.53 19.81
C PRO A 88 -5.05 -22.82 20.87
N ALA A 89 -5.34 -22.48 22.11
CA ALA A 89 -4.47 -22.68 23.29
C ALA A 89 -3.10 -21.95 23.24
N ALA A 90 -2.88 -21.06 22.27
CA ALA A 90 -1.72 -20.17 22.24
C ALA A 90 -2.11 -18.71 22.60
N ASP A 91 -1.15 -17.95 23.06
CA ASP A 91 -1.30 -16.50 23.20
C ASP A 91 -1.43 -15.85 21.80
N ASN A 92 -2.18 -14.77 21.70
CA ASN A 92 -2.26 -14.03 20.44
C ASN A 92 -0.89 -13.43 20.09
N ALA A 93 -0.53 -13.51 18.82
CA ALA A 93 0.61 -12.80 18.26
C ALA A 93 0.15 -11.59 17.45
N TYR A 94 0.98 -10.55 17.37
CA TYR A 94 0.65 -9.28 16.74
C TYR A 94 1.73 -8.88 15.75
N ILE A 95 1.31 -8.33 14.62
CA ILE A 95 2.18 -7.76 13.60
C ILE A 95 1.79 -6.29 13.44
N GLU A 96 2.74 -5.39 13.67
CA GLU A 96 2.58 -3.98 13.37
C GLU A 96 2.88 -3.75 11.88
N VAL A 97 1.94 -3.12 11.17
CA VAL A 97 2.10 -2.74 9.75
C VAL A 97 2.15 -1.23 9.69
N LYS A 98 3.22 -0.70 9.08
CA LYS A 98 3.39 0.71 8.78
C LYS A 98 3.44 0.88 7.27
N GLN A 99 2.49 1.63 6.73
CA GLN A 99 2.46 1.93 5.30
C GLN A 99 2.80 3.39 5.08
N ALA A 100 3.81 3.64 4.24
CA ALA A 100 4.20 4.99 3.86
C ALA A 100 3.03 5.75 3.22
N GLY A 101 3.05 7.07 3.34
CA GLY A 101 2.17 7.95 2.57
C GLY A 101 2.61 8.04 1.11
N PHE A 102 1.69 8.35 0.24
CA PHE A 102 1.97 8.59 -1.17
C PHE A 102 2.70 9.94 -1.32
N GLU A 103 3.96 9.90 -1.74
CA GLU A 103 4.76 11.13 -1.89
C GLU A 103 4.35 11.98 -3.12
N GLY A 104 3.48 11.43 -3.98
CA GLY A 104 3.12 12.05 -5.25
C GLY A 104 4.27 12.00 -6.27
N VAL A 105 3.97 12.40 -7.49
CA VAL A 105 4.97 12.56 -8.54
C VAL A 105 5.43 14.01 -8.57
N THR A 106 6.72 14.24 -8.36
CA THR A 106 7.33 15.56 -8.53
C THR A 106 7.89 15.71 -9.93
N PHE A 107 7.98 16.95 -10.41
CA PHE A 107 8.48 17.25 -11.74
C PHE A 107 9.65 18.22 -11.66
N GLN A 108 10.73 17.88 -12.34
CA GLN A 108 11.82 18.81 -12.61
C GLN A 108 11.59 19.44 -13.97
N MET A 109 11.52 20.79 -14.02
CA MET A 109 11.31 21.52 -15.25
C MET A 109 12.52 22.38 -15.58
N GLU A 110 13.04 22.21 -16.80
CA GLU A 110 14.12 23.03 -17.36
C GLU A 110 13.61 23.74 -18.62
N ILE A 111 13.79 25.06 -18.68
CA ILE A 111 13.47 25.88 -19.86
C ILE A 111 14.75 26.41 -20.46
N SER A 112 15.03 26.04 -21.70
CA SER A 112 16.22 26.43 -22.45
C SER A 112 15.89 27.00 -23.84
N ASN A 113 16.91 27.43 -24.58
CA ASN A 113 16.77 27.95 -25.96
C ASN A 113 15.67 29.01 -26.13
N LYS A 114 15.56 29.94 -25.17
CA LYS A 114 14.55 30.99 -25.18
C LYS A 114 14.82 31.98 -26.30
N THR A 115 13.80 32.23 -27.12
CA THR A 115 13.74 33.30 -28.10
C THR A 115 12.54 34.21 -27.79
N THR A 116 12.24 35.16 -28.64
CA THR A 116 11.04 36.00 -28.50
C THR A 116 9.73 35.25 -28.76
N THR A 117 9.77 34.09 -29.42
CA THR A 117 8.59 33.34 -29.84
C THR A 117 8.64 31.85 -29.52
N THR A 118 9.79 31.35 -29.09
CA THR A 118 9.98 29.90 -28.80
C THR A 118 10.83 29.64 -27.58
N CYS A 119 10.64 28.50 -26.96
CA CYS A 119 11.54 27.92 -25.96
C CYS A 119 11.53 26.42 -26.06
N THR A 120 12.53 25.78 -25.45
CA THR A 120 12.55 24.33 -25.23
C THR A 120 12.22 24.07 -23.76
N SER A 121 11.20 23.28 -23.50
CA SER A 121 10.82 22.82 -22.17
C SER A 121 11.18 21.34 -22.06
N LYS A 122 11.87 20.97 -20.99
CA LYS A 122 12.13 19.58 -20.59
C LYS A 122 11.50 19.35 -19.23
N VAL A 123 10.62 18.37 -19.13
CA VAL A 123 9.98 17.97 -17.88
C VAL A 123 10.37 16.54 -17.59
N VAL A 124 10.83 16.28 -16.37
CA VAL A 124 11.25 14.97 -15.92
C VAL A 124 10.48 14.64 -14.65
N PRO A 125 9.59 13.65 -14.69
CA PRO A 125 8.89 13.17 -13.49
C PRO A 125 9.86 12.42 -12.57
N SER A 126 9.57 12.40 -11.26
CA SER A 126 10.33 11.59 -10.29
C SER A 126 10.09 10.09 -10.50
N ASP A 127 8.91 9.72 -11.01
CA ASP A 127 8.56 8.37 -11.41
C ASP A 127 8.17 8.35 -12.91
N PRO A 128 8.96 7.72 -13.78
CA PRO A 128 8.70 7.69 -15.21
C PRO A 128 7.55 6.73 -15.61
N GLU A 129 7.12 5.85 -14.71
CA GLU A 129 6.04 4.87 -14.98
C GLU A 129 4.66 5.47 -14.76
N VAL A 130 4.56 6.60 -14.04
CA VAL A 130 3.29 7.27 -13.80
C VAL A 130 2.89 8.12 -15.01
N PRO A 131 1.70 7.91 -15.60
CA PRO A 131 1.23 8.74 -16.70
C PRO A 131 0.98 10.18 -16.23
N TYR A 132 1.37 11.16 -17.03
CA TYR A 132 1.18 12.58 -16.74
C TYR A 132 0.84 13.36 -18.00
N ILE A 133 0.20 14.49 -17.81
CA ILE A 133 -0.13 15.41 -18.88
C ILE A 133 0.66 16.70 -18.66
N ILE A 134 1.26 17.23 -19.74
CA ILE A 134 1.87 18.56 -19.75
C ILE A 134 0.96 19.46 -20.55
N TYR A 135 0.57 20.58 -19.95
CA TYR A 135 -0.19 21.62 -20.62
C TYR A 135 0.60 22.93 -20.61
N MET A 136 0.64 23.60 -21.76
CA MET A 136 1.22 24.93 -21.91
C MET A 136 0.26 25.83 -22.65
N ALA A 137 -0.09 26.95 -22.04
CA ALA A 137 -0.90 27.97 -22.64
C ALA A 137 -0.38 29.39 -22.30
N GLU A 138 -0.87 30.38 -23.01
CA GLU A 138 -0.64 31.77 -22.65
C GLU A 138 -1.36 32.09 -21.33
N LEU A 139 -0.74 32.93 -20.51
CA LEU A 139 -1.30 33.30 -19.20
C LEU A 139 -2.69 33.90 -19.30
N ASP A 140 -2.94 34.72 -20.33
CA ASP A 140 -4.23 35.31 -20.58
C ASP A 140 -5.33 34.28 -20.87
N TYR A 141 -4.99 33.14 -21.44
CA TYR A 141 -5.93 32.03 -21.61
C TYR A 141 -6.48 31.55 -20.27
N PHE A 142 -5.62 31.30 -19.30
CA PHE A 142 -6.04 30.86 -17.98
C PHE A 142 -6.93 31.90 -17.29
N TYR A 143 -6.57 33.18 -17.33
CA TYR A 143 -7.38 34.23 -16.73
C TYR A 143 -8.77 34.34 -17.38
N ASN A 144 -8.85 34.22 -18.70
CA ASN A 144 -10.11 34.30 -19.43
C ASN A 144 -11.04 33.09 -19.15
N MET A 145 -10.47 31.91 -18.84
CA MET A 145 -11.20 30.71 -18.47
C MET A 145 -11.56 30.67 -16.98
N GLY A 146 -11.09 31.63 -16.18
CA GLY A 146 -11.29 31.65 -14.73
C GLY A 146 -10.43 30.64 -13.98
N ILE A 147 -9.43 30.05 -14.63
CA ILE A 147 -8.50 29.08 -14.07
C ILE A 147 -7.43 29.85 -13.28
N SER A 148 -7.38 29.63 -11.98
CA SER A 148 -6.46 30.32 -11.07
C SER A 148 -5.50 29.39 -10.35
N THR A 149 -5.82 28.12 -10.29
CA THR A 149 -5.03 27.07 -9.65
C THR A 149 -4.78 25.90 -10.59
N ALA A 150 -3.82 25.03 -10.23
CA ALA A 150 -3.61 23.78 -10.96
C ALA A 150 -4.82 22.83 -10.82
N GLU A 151 -5.55 22.93 -9.73
CA GLU A 151 -6.75 22.14 -9.44
C GLU A 151 -7.91 22.55 -10.34
N ASP A 152 -8.15 23.88 -10.50
CA ASP A 152 -9.14 24.41 -11.46
C ASP A 152 -8.84 23.92 -12.89
N LEU A 153 -7.56 23.92 -13.29
CA LEU A 153 -7.13 23.45 -14.62
C LEU A 153 -7.39 21.95 -14.78
N PHE A 154 -7.08 21.16 -13.77
CA PHE A 154 -7.31 19.70 -13.82
C PHE A 154 -8.80 19.37 -13.91
N GLU A 155 -9.65 20.06 -13.16
CA GLU A 155 -11.12 19.86 -13.23
C GLU A 155 -11.68 20.24 -14.60
N ASP A 156 -11.22 21.33 -15.19
CA ASP A 156 -11.67 21.78 -16.52
C ASP A 156 -11.27 20.76 -17.59
N ASP A 157 -10.01 20.34 -17.63
CA ASP A 157 -9.51 19.34 -18.58
C ASP A 157 -10.17 17.97 -18.36
N TYR A 158 -10.32 17.51 -17.10
CA TYR A 158 -10.98 16.26 -16.78
C TYR A 158 -12.42 16.24 -17.30
N ASN A 159 -13.19 17.29 -17.05
CA ASN A 159 -14.57 17.39 -17.49
C ASN A 159 -14.67 17.45 -19.02
N TYR A 160 -13.74 18.13 -19.67
CA TYR A 160 -13.65 18.17 -21.12
C TYR A 160 -13.39 16.78 -21.73
N PHE A 161 -12.39 16.04 -21.22
CA PHE A 161 -12.07 14.72 -21.73
C PHE A 161 -13.15 13.68 -21.41
N MET A 162 -13.79 13.75 -20.24
CA MET A 162 -14.91 12.87 -19.89
C MET A 162 -16.12 13.14 -20.80
N GLY A 163 -16.42 14.39 -21.09
CA GLY A 163 -17.47 14.73 -22.04
C GLY A 163 -17.18 14.25 -23.46
N MET A 164 -15.93 14.30 -23.89
CA MET A 164 -15.48 13.73 -25.17
C MET A 164 -15.60 12.21 -25.18
N ALA A 165 -15.20 11.53 -24.10
CA ALA A 165 -15.30 10.07 -23.98
C ALA A 165 -16.76 9.59 -24.09
N GLU A 166 -17.67 10.25 -23.40
CA GLU A 166 -19.12 9.98 -23.48
C GLU A 166 -19.67 10.23 -24.91
N GLN A 167 -19.25 11.31 -25.56
CA GLN A 167 -19.71 11.66 -26.91
C GLN A 167 -19.27 10.65 -27.97
N TYR A 168 -18.09 10.04 -27.81
CA TYR A 168 -17.50 9.13 -28.80
C TYR A 168 -17.54 7.65 -28.37
N ASP A 169 -18.20 7.34 -27.24
CA ASP A 169 -18.34 5.97 -26.69
C ASP A 169 -16.98 5.25 -26.56
N VAL A 170 -15.95 6.00 -26.16
CA VAL A 170 -14.60 5.49 -25.85
C VAL A 170 -14.46 5.45 -24.34
N ALA A 171 -14.67 4.26 -23.74
CA ALA A 171 -14.43 3.98 -22.34
C ALA A 171 -13.09 3.28 -22.14
#